data_303ad759a2b14768e4ca2ee45ff2acfe
#
_entry.id   303ad759a2b14768e4ca2ee45ff2acfe
#
_cell.length_a   1.000
_cell.length_b   1.000
_cell.length_c   1.000
_cell.angle_alpha   90.00
_cell.angle_beta   90.00
_cell.angle_gamma   90.00
#
_symmetry.space_group_name_H-M   'P 1'
#
loop_
_entity.id
_entity.type
_entity.pdbx_description
1 polymer ?
#
loop_
_entity_poly.entity_id
_entity_poly.type
_entity_poly.pdbx_seq_one_letter_code
_entity_poly.pdbx_strand_id
1 'polypeptide(L)'
;MESIVLFGPPGAGKGTQAQRIMESTGLPQVSTGDMLRAAVSAGTPTGIEAKKFMDAGLLVPDDVIIALIKDRIQEPDAVNGVMFDGFPRTIPQAEALANITEVSHVIAIEVPDEKIVERICGRYTCASCGAVYHDTFNPTKVDGKCDAC
;
A
#
# COMPACT_ATOMS: atom_id res chain seq x y z
N MET A 1 7.75 19.59 1.35
CA MET A 1 6.83 18.42 1.39
C MET A 1 7.53 17.32 2.17
N GLU A 2 6.99 16.95 3.28
CA GLU A 2 7.54 15.88 4.14
C GLU A 2 6.82 14.57 3.85
N SER A 3 7.56 13.50 3.68
CA SER A 3 6.99 12.20 3.39
C SER A 3 7.43 11.15 4.41
N ILE A 4 6.53 10.23 4.71
CA ILE A 4 6.76 9.12 5.64
C ILE A 4 6.80 7.82 4.83
N VAL A 5 7.75 6.95 5.14
CA VAL A 5 7.81 5.60 4.57
C VAL A 5 7.45 4.57 5.63
N LEU A 6 6.48 3.72 5.33
CA LEU A 6 6.04 2.66 6.20
C LEU A 6 6.54 1.31 5.67
N PHE A 7 7.39 0.66 6.44
CA PHE A 7 7.95 -0.65 6.15
C PHE A 7 7.36 -1.73 7.05
N GLY A 8 7.28 -2.92 6.52
CA GLY A 8 6.93 -4.12 7.26
C GLY A 8 6.51 -5.25 6.33
N PRO A 9 6.64 -6.51 6.75
CA PRO A 9 6.20 -7.64 5.96
C PRO A 9 4.67 -7.68 5.84
N PRO A 10 4.12 -8.42 4.86
CA PRO A 10 2.69 -8.71 4.81
C PRO A 10 2.22 -9.31 6.14
N GLY A 11 1.07 -8.89 6.64
CA GLY A 11 0.54 -9.35 7.93
C GLY A 11 1.13 -8.68 9.18
N ALA A 12 2.06 -7.74 9.05
CA ALA A 12 2.60 -6.98 10.17
C ALA A 12 1.63 -5.92 10.74
N GLY A 13 0.54 -5.62 10.03
CA GLY A 13 -0.42 -4.59 10.42
C GLY A 13 -0.12 -3.21 9.82
N LYS A 14 0.64 -3.14 8.74
CA LYS A 14 0.94 -1.88 8.03
C LYS A 14 -0.31 -1.08 7.68
N GLY A 15 -1.28 -1.71 7.05
CA GLY A 15 -2.53 -1.04 6.66
C GLY A 15 -3.29 -0.44 7.83
N THR A 16 -3.35 -1.13 8.97
CA THR A 16 -3.99 -0.64 10.18
C THR A 16 -3.25 0.57 10.77
N GLN A 17 -1.93 0.51 10.82
CA GLN A 17 -1.12 1.63 11.32
C GLN A 17 -1.12 2.80 10.34
N ALA A 18 -1.09 2.52 9.05
CA ALA A 18 -1.20 3.52 8.00
C ALA A 18 -2.48 4.36 8.17
N GLN A 19 -3.62 3.71 8.35
CA GLN A 19 -4.88 4.40 8.55
C GLN A 19 -4.86 5.31 9.78
N ARG A 20 -4.30 4.85 10.91
CA ARG A 20 -4.17 5.67 12.13
C ARG A 20 -3.27 6.88 11.93
N ILE A 21 -2.17 6.71 11.18
CA ILE A 21 -1.28 7.82 10.84
C ILE A 21 -2.02 8.84 9.95
N MET A 22 -2.76 8.37 8.94
CA MET A 22 -3.57 9.22 8.08
C MET A 22 -4.59 10.04 8.88
N GLU A 23 -5.31 9.40 9.80
CA GLU A 23 -6.31 10.06 10.65
C GLU A 23 -5.67 11.11 11.56
N SER A 24 -4.45 10.91 12.02
CA SER A 24 -3.76 11.84 12.93
C SER A 24 -2.99 12.94 12.22
N THR A 25 -2.47 12.70 11.02
CA THR A 25 -1.60 13.62 10.27
C THR A 25 -2.29 14.30 9.10
N GLY A 26 -3.35 13.69 8.56
CA GLY A 26 -3.99 14.12 7.32
C GLY A 26 -3.19 13.79 6.06
N LEU A 27 -2.07 13.06 6.15
CA LEU A 27 -1.26 12.68 5.00
C LEU A 27 -1.94 11.55 4.22
N PRO A 28 -2.09 11.66 2.89
CA PRO A 28 -2.66 10.58 2.09
C PRO A 28 -1.70 9.39 2.01
N GLN A 29 -2.28 8.19 2.03
CA GLN A 29 -1.53 6.96 1.81
C GLN A 29 -1.29 6.75 0.31
N VAL A 30 -0.05 6.45 -0.04
CA VAL A 30 0.37 6.11 -1.39
C VAL A 30 0.82 4.65 -1.39
N SER A 31 -0.07 3.78 -1.82
CA SER A 31 0.19 2.35 -2.02
C SER A 31 0.46 2.07 -3.50
N THR A 32 1.61 1.48 -3.81
CA THR A 32 1.97 1.16 -5.21
C THR A 32 0.97 0.23 -5.86
N GLY A 33 0.44 -0.75 -5.13
CA GLY A 33 -0.57 -1.67 -5.65
C GLY A 33 -1.88 -0.97 -6.01
N ASP A 34 -2.34 -0.06 -5.18
CA ASP A 34 -3.58 0.70 -5.44
C ASP A 34 -3.40 1.67 -6.59
N MET A 35 -2.25 2.34 -6.66
CA MET A 35 -1.91 3.23 -7.78
C MET A 35 -1.86 2.50 -9.12
N LEU A 36 -1.24 1.32 -9.16
CA LEU A 36 -1.20 0.48 -10.35
C LEU A 36 -2.61 0.08 -10.80
N ARG A 37 -3.44 -0.37 -9.89
CA ARG A 37 -4.84 -0.71 -10.18
C ARG A 37 -5.64 0.49 -10.67
N ALA A 38 -5.48 1.63 -10.04
CA ALA A 38 -6.14 2.87 -10.43
C ALA A 38 -5.69 3.33 -11.82
N ALA A 39 -4.40 3.33 -12.11
CA ALA A 39 -3.84 3.71 -13.40
C ALA A 39 -4.32 2.78 -14.54
N VAL A 40 -4.37 1.47 -14.27
CA VAL A 40 -4.92 0.48 -15.20
C VAL A 40 -6.39 0.72 -15.48
N SER A 41 -7.18 0.98 -14.44
CA SER A 41 -8.63 1.24 -14.56
C SER A 41 -8.91 2.54 -15.31
N ALA A 42 -8.10 3.56 -15.10
CA ALA A 42 -8.21 4.85 -15.78
C ALA A 42 -7.69 4.80 -17.24
N GLY A 43 -6.99 3.73 -17.65
CA GLY A 43 -6.46 3.57 -18.99
C GLY A 43 -5.35 4.60 -19.33
N THR A 44 -4.62 5.07 -18.33
CA THR A 44 -3.49 5.99 -18.56
C THR A 44 -2.37 5.30 -19.34
N PRO A 45 -1.52 6.02 -20.08
CA PRO A 45 -0.38 5.42 -20.78
C PRO A 45 0.48 4.54 -19.88
N THR A 46 0.81 5.05 -18.69
CA THR A 46 1.57 4.31 -17.68
C THR A 46 0.79 3.09 -17.14
N GLY A 47 -0.53 3.22 -16.97
CA GLY A 47 -1.41 2.12 -16.57
C GLY A 47 -1.49 1.02 -17.63
N ILE A 48 -1.57 1.36 -18.90
CA ILE A 48 -1.57 0.40 -20.01
C ILE A 48 -0.23 -0.37 -20.05
N GLU A 49 0.88 0.31 -19.85
CA GLU A 49 2.20 -0.30 -19.76
C GLU A 49 2.30 -1.24 -18.56
N ALA A 50 1.93 -0.76 -17.38
CA ALA A 50 1.92 -1.58 -16.15
C ALA A 50 1.05 -2.84 -16.30
N LYS A 51 -0.10 -2.72 -16.97
CA LYS A 51 -1.02 -3.84 -17.20
C LYS A 51 -0.38 -4.99 -17.95
N LYS A 52 0.49 -4.72 -18.91
CA LYS A 52 1.18 -5.76 -19.69
C LYS A 52 2.04 -6.67 -18.80
N PHE A 53 2.73 -6.08 -17.82
CA PHE A 53 3.53 -6.82 -16.84
C PHE A 53 2.65 -7.56 -15.85
N MET A 54 1.60 -6.91 -15.35
CA MET A 54 0.66 -7.52 -14.40
C MET A 54 -0.08 -8.73 -15.00
N ASP A 55 -0.56 -8.62 -16.23
CA ASP A 55 -1.24 -9.71 -16.93
C ASP A 55 -0.29 -10.89 -17.25
N ALA A 56 0.98 -10.61 -17.46
CA ALA A 56 2.02 -11.62 -17.63
C ALA A 56 2.53 -12.23 -16.31
N GLY A 57 2.06 -11.76 -15.16
CA GLY A 57 2.54 -12.19 -13.85
C GLY A 57 3.97 -11.74 -13.55
N LEU A 58 4.46 -10.72 -14.23
CA LEU A 58 5.78 -10.15 -14.07
C LEU A 58 5.74 -8.94 -13.13
N LEU A 59 6.90 -8.64 -12.53
CA LEU A 59 7.05 -7.41 -11.76
C LEU A 59 7.02 -6.20 -12.70
N VAL A 60 6.29 -5.16 -12.29
CA VAL A 60 6.27 -3.89 -13.00
C VAL A 60 7.65 -3.23 -12.85
N PRO A 61 8.29 -2.75 -13.94
CA PRO A 61 9.58 -2.10 -13.88
C PRO A 61 9.62 -0.88 -12.95
N ASP A 62 10.77 -0.62 -12.34
CA ASP A 62 10.95 0.46 -11.37
C ASP A 62 10.64 1.84 -11.97
N ASP A 63 11.01 2.08 -13.22
CA ASP A 63 10.75 3.35 -13.93
C ASP A 63 9.25 3.63 -14.11
N VAL A 64 8.44 2.61 -14.35
CA VAL A 64 6.98 2.73 -14.43
C VAL A 64 6.39 3.08 -13.07
N ILE A 65 6.85 2.44 -12.00
CA ILE A 65 6.41 2.74 -10.63
C ILE A 65 6.81 4.15 -10.21
N ILE A 66 8.04 4.55 -10.52
CA ILE A 66 8.56 5.89 -10.22
C ILE A 66 7.75 6.97 -10.97
N ALA A 67 7.38 6.72 -12.23
CA ALA A 67 6.54 7.64 -13.00
C ALA A 67 5.17 7.82 -12.32
N LEU A 68 4.52 6.74 -11.92
CA LEU A 68 3.23 6.78 -11.20
C LEU A 68 3.33 7.57 -9.89
N ILE A 69 4.41 7.40 -9.15
CA ILE A 69 4.63 8.12 -7.89
C ILE A 69 4.83 9.62 -8.15
N LYS A 70 5.60 9.98 -9.19
CA LYS A 70 5.79 11.39 -9.57
C LYS A 70 4.45 12.07 -9.89
N ASP A 71 3.58 11.40 -10.60
CA ASP A 71 2.26 11.93 -10.93
C ASP A 71 1.41 12.06 -9.65
N ARG A 72 1.40 11.04 -8.81
CA ARG A 72 0.58 11.00 -7.59
C ARG A 72 0.94 12.09 -6.57
N ILE A 73 2.21 12.38 -6.37
CA ILE A 73 2.64 13.39 -5.39
C ILE A 73 2.38 14.83 -5.86
N GLN A 74 2.00 15.04 -7.12
CA GLN A 74 1.59 16.34 -7.65
C GLN A 74 0.11 16.63 -7.45
N GLU A 75 -0.67 15.64 -6.98
CA GLU A 75 -2.07 15.85 -6.69
C GLU A 75 -2.30 16.82 -5.51
N PRO A 76 -3.39 17.57 -5.50
CA PRO A 76 -3.63 18.61 -4.50
C PRO A 76 -3.66 18.13 -3.05
N ASP A 77 -4.02 16.87 -2.82
CA ASP A 77 -4.07 16.27 -1.49
C ASP A 77 -2.66 15.90 -0.95
N ALA A 78 -1.66 15.81 -1.84
CA ALA A 78 -0.30 15.44 -1.50
C ALA A 78 0.61 16.65 -1.16
N VAL A 79 0.10 17.87 -1.23
CA VAL A 79 0.89 19.10 -1.08
C VAL A 79 1.66 19.20 0.25
N ASN A 80 1.11 18.66 1.32
CA ASN A 80 1.73 18.66 2.66
C ASN A 80 2.67 17.46 2.89
N GLY A 81 2.64 16.49 2.01
CA GLY A 81 3.40 15.24 2.09
C GLY A 81 2.52 14.04 1.88
N VAL A 82 3.13 12.87 1.87
CA VAL A 82 2.44 11.59 1.67
C VAL A 82 3.04 10.51 2.57
N MET A 83 2.28 9.46 2.80
CA MET A 83 2.77 8.27 3.45
C MET A 83 2.87 7.13 2.45
N PHE A 84 4.08 6.68 2.16
CA PHE A 84 4.33 5.56 1.27
C PHE A 84 4.14 4.22 1.98
N ASP A 85 3.35 3.35 1.40
CA ASP A 85 3.15 1.98 1.86
C ASP A 85 3.53 0.98 0.75
N GLY A 86 4.49 0.13 1.04
CA GLY A 86 5.01 -0.84 0.08
C GLY A 86 5.95 -0.25 -0.99
N PHE A 87 6.48 0.94 -0.77
CA PHE A 87 7.48 1.60 -1.60
C PHE A 87 8.40 2.45 -0.71
N PRO A 88 9.72 2.51 -0.97
CA PRO A 88 10.48 1.76 -1.99
C PRO A 88 10.66 0.27 -1.62
N ARG A 89 10.89 -0.59 -2.61
CA ARG A 89 11.19 -2.02 -2.41
C ARG A 89 12.57 -2.41 -2.93
N THR A 90 13.18 -1.55 -3.72
CA THR A 90 14.52 -1.73 -4.29
C THR A 90 15.39 -0.50 -4.02
N ILE A 91 16.72 -0.67 -4.11
CA ILE A 91 17.66 0.45 -3.96
C ILE A 91 17.43 1.54 -5.02
N PRO A 92 17.26 1.22 -6.32
CA PRO A 92 16.94 2.23 -7.33
C PRO A 92 15.67 3.02 -7.04
N GLN A 93 14.64 2.36 -6.51
CA GLN A 93 13.42 3.03 -6.08
C GLN A 93 13.67 4.00 -4.91
N ALA A 94 14.49 3.60 -3.95
CA ALA A 94 14.83 4.45 -2.80
C ALA A 94 15.62 5.69 -3.23
N GLU A 95 16.60 5.52 -4.11
CA GLU A 95 17.37 6.62 -4.68
C GLU A 95 16.49 7.58 -5.49
N ALA A 96 15.58 7.04 -6.30
CA ALA A 96 14.63 7.85 -7.04
C ALA A 96 13.69 8.63 -6.12
N LEU A 97 13.19 7.99 -5.05
CA LEU A 97 12.33 8.64 -4.07
C LEU A 97 13.05 9.82 -3.38
N ALA A 98 14.29 9.63 -2.98
CA ALA A 98 15.10 10.69 -2.35
C ALA A 98 15.30 11.93 -3.26
N ASN A 99 15.25 11.75 -4.57
CA ASN A 99 15.31 12.84 -5.55
C ASN A 99 13.95 13.50 -5.83
N ILE A 100 12.86 12.88 -5.43
CA ILE A 100 11.51 13.35 -5.72
C ILE A 100 10.91 14.09 -4.51
N THR A 101 11.14 13.58 -3.31
CA THR A 101 10.57 14.12 -2.07
C THR A 101 11.54 13.94 -0.91
N GLU A 102 11.41 14.79 0.09
CA GLU A 102 12.13 14.63 1.35
C GLU A 102 11.42 13.57 2.21
N VAL A 103 12.14 12.52 2.56
CA VAL A 103 11.67 11.49 3.49
C VAL A 103 12.06 11.90 4.90
N SER A 104 11.09 12.34 5.67
CA SER A 104 11.31 12.79 7.05
C SER A 104 11.41 11.64 8.04
N HIS A 105 10.61 10.59 7.84
CA HIS A 105 10.54 9.45 8.76
C HIS A 105 10.42 8.13 8.00
N VAL A 106 11.11 7.13 8.51
CA VAL A 106 10.95 5.73 8.09
C VAL A 106 10.47 4.93 9.30
N ILE A 107 9.29 4.35 9.21
CA ILE A 107 8.69 3.56 10.28
C ILE A 107 8.74 2.10 9.87
N ALA A 108 9.55 1.30 10.57
CA ALA A 108 9.62 -0.13 10.38
C ALA A 108 8.73 -0.85 11.41
N ILE A 109 7.80 -1.65 10.93
CA ILE A 109 6.97 -2.50 11.79
C ILE A 109 7.58 -3.90 11.78
N GLU A 110 8.20 -4.26 12.88
CA GLU A 110 8.82 -5.57 13.09
C GLU A 110 7.87 -6.47 13.88
N VAL A 111 7.61 -7.65 13.37
CA VAL A 111 6.78 -8.68 14.02
C VAL A 111 7.48 -10.02 13.86
N PRO A 112 7.56 -10.86 14.92
CA PRO A 112 8.12 -12.22 14.81
C PRO A 112 7.42 -13.03 13.71
N ASP A 113 8.18 -13.83 12.99
CA ASP A 113 7.70 -14.60 11.84
C ASP A 113 6.53 -15.53 12.20
N GLU A 114 6.55 -16.16 13.37
CA GLU A 114 5.47 -17.01 13.86
C GLU A 114 4.14 -16.24 13.98
N LYS A 115 4.22 -14.99 14.44
CA LYS A 115 3.04 -14.11 14.53
C LYS A 115 2.52 -13.68 13.17
N ILE A 116 3.42 -13.47 12.21
CA ILE A 116 3.06 -13.14 10.84
C ILE A 116 2.33 -14.31 10.19
N VAL A 117 2.87 -15.53 10.32
CA VAL A 117 2.24 -16.74 9.79
C VAL A 117 0.84 -16.91 10.37
N GLU A 118 0.66 -16.78 11.67
CA GLU A 118 -0.64 -16.87 12.34
C GLU A 118 -1.63 -15.84 11.79
N ARG A 119 -1.21 -14.60 11.60
CA ARG A 119 -2.04 -13.51 11.07
C ARG A 119 -2.45 -13.70 9.62
N ILE A 120 -1.52 -14.17 8.78
CA ILE A 120 -1.78 -14.40 7.35
C ILE A 120 -2.69 -15.59 7.15
N CYS A 121 -2.41 -16.71 7.82
CA CYS A 121 -3.15 -17.95 7.63
C CYS A 121 -4.63 -17.85 8.08
N GLY A 122 -4.93 -17.04 9.10
CA GLY A 122 -6.29 -16.83 9.57
C GLY A 122 -7.04 -15.67 8.89
N ARG A 123 -6.40 -14.95 7.99
CA ARG A 123 -6.97 -13.77 7.34
C ARG A 123 -7.87 -14.17 6.17
N TYR A 124 -9.05 -13.55 6.12
CA TYR A 124 -9.96 -13.66 4.97
C TYR A 124 -10.66 -12.32 4.69
N THR A 125 -11.16 -12.21 3.48
CA THR A 125 -11.74 -10.96 2.97
C THR A 125 -13.13 -11.25 2.42
N CYS A 126 -14.08 -10.37 2.70
CA CYS A 126 -15.40 -10.46 2.10
C CYS A 126 -15.32 -10.23 0.60
N ALA A 127 -15.84 -11.18 -0.18
CA ALA A 127 -15.82 -11.09 -1.64
C ALA A 127 -16.70 -9.97 -2.19
N SER A 128 -17.70 -9.50 -1.44
CA SER A 128 -18.64 -8.48 -1.88
C SER A 128 -18.17 -7.05 -1.58
N CYS A 129 -17.67 -6.79 -0.37
CA CYS A 129 -17.34 -5.42 0.06
C CYS A 129 -15.86 -5.20 0.40
N GLY A 130 -15.03 -6.25 0.38
CA GLY A 130 -13.61 -6.13 0.70
C GLY A 130 -13.28 -6.00 2.19
N ALA A 131 -14.25 -6.09 3.09
CA ALA A 131 -14.01 -6.05 4.53
C ALA A 131 -13.10 -7.22 4.95
N VAL A 132 -12.11 -6.91 5.79
CA VAL A 132 -11.08 -7.85 6.21
C VAL A 132 -11.39 -8.41 7.59
N TYR A 133 -11.32 -9.72 7.72
CA TYR A 133 -11.55 -10.46 8.96
C TYR A 133 -10.38 -11.39 9.26
N HIS A 134 -10.39 -11.94 10.46
CA HIS A 134 -9.46 -12.97 10.89
C HIS A 134 -10.18 -13.96 11.79
N ASP A 135 -9.91 -15.25 11.60
CA ASP A 135 -10.57 -16.33 12.35
C ASP A 135 -10.47 -16.18 13.87
N THR A 136 -9.34 -15.68 14.36
CA THR A 136 -9.07 -15.54 15.80
C THR A 136 -9.12 -14.09 16.27
N PHE A 137 -8.49 -13.17 15.52
CA PHE A 137 -8.27 -11.79 16.00
C PHE A 137 -9.40 -10.82 15.66
N ASN A 138 -10.16 -11.09 14.61
CA ASN A 138 -11.28 -10.27 14.17
C ASN A 138 -12.33 -11.12 13.44
N PRO A 139 -12.99 -12.08 14.13
CA PRO A 139 -14.01 -12.92 13.51
C PRO A 139 -15.26 -12.09 13.19
N THR A 140 -16.04 -12.58 12.24
CA THR A 140 -17.40 -12.06 12.00
C THR A 140 -18.30 -12.34 13.20
N LYS A 141 -19.27 -11.48 13.48
CA LYS A 141 -20.24 -11.63 14.58
C LYS A 141 -21.12 -12.88 14.38
N VAL A 142 -21.41 -13.18 13.12
CA VAL A 142 -22.16 -14.40 12.73
C VAL A 142 -21.28 -15.15 11.75
N ASP A 143 -21.04 -16.41 12.04
CA ASP A 143 -20.21 -17.28 11.20
C ASP A 143 -20.71 -17.31 9.75
N GLY A 144 -19.77 -17.13 8.81
CA GLY A 144 -20.06 -17.10 7.39
C GLY A 144 -20.78 -15.85 6.87
N LYS A 145 -21.02 -14.83 7.71
CA LYS A 145 -21.66 -13.57 7.30
C LYS A 145 -20.79 -12.37 7.55
N CYS A 146 -20.64 -11.52 6.53
CA CYS A 146 -19.93 -10.25 6.66
C CYS A 146 -20.71 -9.27 7.55
N ASP A 147 -20.00 -8.62 8.50
CA ASP A 147 -20.61 -7.64 9.40
C ASP A 147 -20.90 -6.30 8.72
N ALA A 148 -20.23 -6.02 7.59
CA ALA A 148 -20.33 -4.75 6.87
C ALA A 148 -21.39 -4.78 5.75
N CYS A 149 -21.66 -5.91 5.18
CA CYS A 149 -22.63 -6.06 4.11
C CYS A 149 -23.53 -7.29 4.24
#